data_52354843c8a986c4505bd0c3e87f5b7c
#
_entry.id   52354843c8a986c4505bd0c3e87f5b7c
#
_cell.length_a   1.000
_cell.length_b   1.000
_cell.length_c   1.000
_cell.angle_alpha   90.00
_cell.angle_beta   90.00
_cell.angle_gamma   90.00
#
_symmetry.space_group_name_H-M   'P 1'
#
loop_
_entity.id
_entity.type
_entity.pdbx_description
1 polymer ?
#
loop_
_entity_poly.entity_id
_entity_poly.type
_entity_poly.pdbx_seq_one_letter_code
_entity_poly.pdbx_strand_id
1 'polypeptide(L)'
;MRAEVGLLSRNVVFRGDPETSRVNQYGANIFLHSNGDDSLTCRLSFIELTEVGQAFKIGRYAIHFHMIGAVHNSYVKGLSTHQGNNRAFTLHGTHYLRLENNVAYEIKGHTVFIEDAVETNNYIKDNLIMKTKRAWALLITDMTPACFWITHPNNILVGNRCGGSDRYGFWYDLQSHAMGPSANTDICPENDRVGEFRDNVAHSVGRYGLRIHKSMSPRTYPCRGYSYDL
;
A
#
# COMPACT_ATOMS: atom_id res chain seq x y z
N MET A 1 -14.20 22.45 8.24
CA MET A 1 -13.61 21.31 7.53
C MET A 1 -13.19 21.81 6.15
N ARG A 2 -11.98 21.48 5.68
CA ARG A 2 -11.52 21.85 4.34
C ARG A 2 -11.61 20.63 3.44
N ALA A 3 -12.02 20.80 2.18
CA ALA A 3 -12.02 19.72 1.21
C ALA A 3 -10.58 19.33 0.86
N GLU A 4 -10.34 18.04 0.66
CA GLU A 4 -9.09 17.53 0.10
C GLU A 4 -9.06 17.82 -1.42
N VAL A 5 -7.93 18.34 -1.87
CA VAL A 5 -7.71 18.65 -3.30
C VAL A 5 -6.38 18.06 -3.73
N GLY A 6 -6.38 17.24 -4.76
CA GLY A 6 -5.21 16.62 -5.33
C GLY A 6 -5.03 16.97 -6.80
N LEU A 7 -3.86 17.50 -7.17
CA LEU A 7 -3.51 17.73 -8.56
C LEU A 7 -3.12 16.39 -9.21
N LEU A 8 -3.78 16.02 -10.30
CA LEU A 8 -3.52 14.75 -11.01
C LEU A 8 -2.47 14.88 -12.11
N SER A 9 -2.31 16.04 -12.73
CA SER A 9 -1.35 16.21 -13.82
C SER A 9 0.08 16.48 -13.33
N ARG A 10 1.06 15.98 -14.08
CA ARG A 10 2.49 16.28 -13.94
C ARG A 10 3.11 16.50 -15.32
N ASN A 11 4.28 17.16 -15.37
CA ASN A 11 4.97 17.43 -16.64
C ASN A 11 5.56 16.16 -17.28
N VAL A 12 5.92 15.17 -16.46
CA VAL A 12 6.42 13.87 -16.93
C VAL A 12 5.33 12.84 -16.70
N VAL A 13 4.87 12.21 -17.77
CA VAL A 13 3.79 11.23 -17.75
C VAL A 13 4.30 9.86 -18.16
N PHE A 14 4.10 8.88 -17.28
CA PHE A 14 4.28 7.46 -17.56
C PHE A 14 2.89 6.83 -17.72
N ARG A 15 2.61 6.33 -18.91
CA ARG A 15 1.26 5.92 -19.28
C ARG A 15 1.24 4.61 -20.04
N GLY A 16 0.26 3.76 -19.74
CA GLY A 16 -0.13 2.68 -20.62
C GLY A 16 -0.81 3.20 -21.89
N ASP A 17 -0.89 2.37 -22.92
CA ASP A 17 -1.73 2.70 -24.08
C ASP A 17 -3.20 2.83 -23.64
N PRO A 18 -3.85 3.99 -23.85
CA PRO A 18 -5.20 4.22 -23.32
C PRO A 18 -6.25 3.26 -23.85
N GLU A 19 -6.16 2.89 -25.12
CA GLU A 19 -7.15 2.02 -25.76
C GLU A 19 -7.05 0.61 -25.17
N THR A 20 -5.88 0.01 -25.20
CA THR A 20 -5.63 -1.32 -24.66
C THR A 20 -5.86 -1.39 -23.15
N SER A 21 -5.44 -0.36 -22.42
CA SER A 21 -5.61 -0.30 -20.97
C SER A 21 -7.08 -0.26 -20.56
N ARG A 22 -7.91 0.46 -21.29
CA ARG A 22 -9.34 0.58 -20.96
C ARG A 22 -10.12 -0.68 -21.34
N VAL A 23 -9.88 -1.22 -22.50
CA VAL A 23 -10.60 -2.40 -23.02
C VAL A 23 -10.16 -3.67 -22.30
N ASN A 24 -8.85 -3.90 -22.21
CA ASN A 24 -8.29 -5.14 -21.69
C ASN A 24 -7.86 -5.05 -20.23
N GLN A 25 -7.97 -3.88 -19.60
CA GLN A 25 -7.45 -3.61 -18.26
C GLN A 25 -5.96 -3.97 -18.13
N TYR A 26 -5.18 -3.67 -19.16
CA TYR A 26 -3.78 -4.02 -19.30
C TYR A 26 -2.94 -2.77 -19.48
N GLY A 27 -2.59 -2.13 -18.36
CA GLY A 27 -1.84 -0.87 -18.31
C GLY A 27 -0.34 -1.06 -18.09
N ALA A 28 0.37 0.06 -18.08
CA ALA A 28 1.80 0.09 -17.75
C ALA A 28 2.05 -0.27 -16.28
N ASN A 29 3.27 -0.70 -15.97
CA ASN A 29 3.70 -0.92 -14.58
C ASN A 29 5.19 -0.61 -14.40
N ILE A 30 5.57 -0.24 -13.18
CA ILE A 30 6.96 -0.11 -12.73
C ILE A 30 7.21 -1.25 -11.74
N PHE A 31 8.11 -2.15 -12.11
CA PHE A 31 8.48 -3.30 -11.28
C PHE A 31 9.94 -3.18 -10.84
N LEU A 32 10.17 -3.20 -9.54
CA LEU A 32 11.47 -3.04 -8.91
C LEU A 32 11.79 -4.33 -8.18
N HIS A 33 12.90 -4.95 -8.52
CA HIS A 33 13.35 -6.21 -7.94
C HIS A 33 14.86 -6.22 -7.75
N SER A 34 15.31 -6.83 -6.68
CA SER A 34 16.71 -7.13 -6.41
C SER A 34 16.83 -8.47 -5.67
N ASN A 35 18.05 -8.84 -5.32
CA ASN A 35 18.29 -10.05 -4.53
C ASN A 35 17.97 -9.89 -3.02
N GLY A 36 17.41 -8.74 -2.61
CA GLY A 36 17.15 -8.45 -1.19
C GLY A 36 18.41 -8.08 -0.40
N ASP A 37 19.43 -7.59 -1.09
CA ASP A 37 20.74 -7.24 -0.55
C ASP A 37 20.90 -5.76 -0.17
N ASP A 38 19.77 -5.05 -0.09
CA ASP A 38 19.68 -3.61 0.21
C ASP A 38 20.42 -2.69 -0.77
N SER A 39 20.87 -3.20 -1.90
CA SER A 39 21.67 -2.44 -2.88
C SER A 39 20.84 -1.54 -3.78
N LEU A 40 19.55 -1.86 -3.96
CA LEU A 40 18.71 -1.10 -4.88
C LEU A 40 18.32 0.27 -4.31
N THR A 41 18.49 1.29 -5.13
CA THR A 41 17.95 2.63 -4.84
C THR A 41 17.00 3.07 -5.94
N CYS A 42 15.77 3.40 -5.55
CA CYS A 42 14.74 3.93 -6.45
C CYS A 42 14.23 5.28 -5.95
N ARG A 43 14.30 6.30 -6.80
CA ARG A 43 13.83 7.65 -6.47
C ARG A 43 12.86 8.14 -7.51
N LEU A 44 11.57 8.04 -7.22
CA LEU A 44 10.50 8.53 -8.07
C LEU A 44 9.90 9.79 -7.47
N SER A 45 9.88 10.88 -8.22
CA SER A 45 9.27 12.12 -7.75
C SER A 45 8.60 12.92 -8.84
N PHE A 46 7.44 13.48 -8.51
CA PHE A 46 6.67 14.43 -9.33
C PHE A 46 6.39 13.96 -10.76
N ILE A 47 6.10 12.67 -10.93
CA ILE A 47 5.63 12.09 -12.18
C ILE A 47 4.15 11.73 -12.09
N GLU A 48 3.48 11.73 -13.22
CA GLU A 48 2.12 11.22 -13.39
C GLU A 48 2.16 9.78 -13.89
N LEU A 49 1.39 8.93 -13.26
CA LEU A 49 1.17 7.55 -13.66
C LEU A 49 -0.32 7.38 -14.00
N THR A 50 -0.63 7.08 -15.25
CA THR A 50 -2.02 6.89 -15.67
C THR A 50 -2.17 5.69 -16.59
N GLU A 51 -3.36 5.10 -16.63
CA GLU A 51 -3.62 3.85 -17.35
C GLU A 51 -2.62 2.76 -16.95
N VAL A 52 -2.52 2.50 -15.64
CA VAL A 52 -1.47 1.66 -15.05
C VAL A 52 -2.05 0.43 -14.35
N GLY A 53 -1.18 -0.56 -14.13
CA GLY A 53 -1.54 -1.82 -13.53
C GLY A 53 -2.27 -2.75 -14.52
N GLN A 54 -2.05 -4.04 -14.35
CA GLN A 54 -2.63 -5.07 -15.20
C GLN A 54 -3.58 -5.94 -14.37
N ALA A 55 -4.86 -5.89 -14.67
CA ALA A 55 -5.83 -6.83 -14.11
C ALA A 55 -5.46 -8.27 -14.49
N PHE A 56 -5.85 -9.23 -13.65
CA PHE A 56 -5.57 -10.66 -13.84
C PHE A 56 -4.08 -11.06 -13.88
N LYS A 57 -3.17 -10.14 -13.51
CA LYS A 57 -1.73 -10.40 -13.44
C LYS A 57 -1.19 -10.04 -12.06
N ILE A 58 -0.87 -11.06 -11.25
CA ILE A 58 -0.19 -10.88 -9.97
C ILE A 58 1.15 -10.19 -10.19
N GLY A 59 1.48 -9.24 -9.32
CA GLY A 59 2.73 -8.49 -9.36
C GLY A 59 2.75 -7.33 -10.37
N ARG A 60 1.77 -7.21 -11.28
CA ARG A 60 1.70 -6.15 -12.29
C ARG A 60 0.85 -4.97 -11.80
N TYR A 61 1.28 -4.39 -10.68
CA TYR A 61 0.72 -3.20 -10.05
C TYR A 61 1.28 -1.93 -10.67
N ALA A 62 0.74 -0.75 -10.37
CA ALA A 62 1.28 0.48 -10.94
C ALA A 62 2.75 0.70 -10.54
N ILE A 63 3.06 0.55 -9.25
CA ILE A 63 4.43 0.52 -8.73
C ILE A 63 4.55 -0.67 -7.77
N HIS A 64 5.51 -1.55 -8.02
CA HIS A 64 5.76 -2.71 -7.19
C HIS A 64 7.22 -2.81 -6.76
N PHE A 65 7.46 -2.57 -5.49
CA PHE A 65 8.71 -2.89 -4.81
C PHE A 65 8.65 -4.35 -4.40
N HIS A 66 9.44 -5.22 -5.03
CA HIS A 66 9.33 -6.66 -4.89
C HIS A 66 10.61 -7.29 -4.32
N MET A 67 10.54 -7.74 -3.07
CA MET A 67 11.61 -8.49 -2.38
C MET A 67 12.96 -7.76 -2.39
N ILE A 68 12.95 -6.47 -2.06
CA ILE A 68 14.13 -5.62 -2.21
C ILE A 68 14.96 -5.54 -0.91
N GLY A 69 14.32 -5.77 0.24
CA GLY A 69 14.95 -5.56 1.55
C GLY A 69 14.86 -4.12 2.03
N ALA A 70 15.90 -3.62 2.69
CA ALA A 70 15.93 -2.27 3.24
C ALA A 70 16.34 -1.22 2.19
N VAL A 71 15.49 -0.22 1.99
CA VAL A 71 15.68 0.80 0.94
C VAL A 71 15.78 2.22 1.51
N HIS A 72 16.70 2.44 2.44
CA HIS A 72 16.86 3.70 3.20
C HIS A 72 16.96 4.96 2.33
N ASN A 73 17.50 4.86 1.12
CA ASN A 73 17.69 5.97 0.20
C ASN A 73 16.61 6.08 -0.89
N SER A 74 15.58 5.25 -0.80
CA SER A 74 14.50 5.19 -1.80
C SER A 74 13.28 5.99 -1.37
N TYR A 75 12.59 6.54 -2.35
CA TYR A 75 11.33 7.23 -2.10
C TYR A 75 10.40 7.24 -3.33
N VAL A 76 9.12 7.36 -3.03
CA VAL A 76 8.06 7.67 -3.98
C VAL A 76 7.37 8.93 -3.47
N LYS A 77 7.59 10.07 -4.11
CA LYS A 77 7.19 11.36 -3.56
C LYS A 77 6.50 12.27 -4.57
N GLY A 78 5.36 12.83 -4.19
CA GLY A 78 4.65 13.83 -4.99
C GLY A 78 4.09 13.30 -6.32
N LEU A 79 3.95 11.98 -6.44
CA LEU A 79 3.36 11.36 -7.61
C LEU A 79 1.87 11.61 -7.70
N SER A 80 1.37 11.55 -8.92
CA SER A 80 -0.06 11.37 -9.21
C SER A 80 -0.24 10.02 -9.87
N THR A 81 -1.08 9.16 -9.31
CA THR A 81 -1.38 7.84 -9.88
C THR A 81 -2.89 7.70 -10.03
N HIS A 82 -3.38 7.52 -11.25
CA HIS A 82 -4.82 7.46 -11.49
C HIS A 82 -5.21 6.52 -12.62
N GLN A 83 -6.49 6.16 -12.67
CA GLN A 83 -7.03 5.21 -13.65
C GLN A 83 -6.25 3.89 -13.62
N GLY A 84 -6.06 3.35 -12.40
CA GLY A 84 -5.34 2.10 -12.20
C GLY A 84 -6.24 0.87 -12.31
N ASN A 85 -5.78 -0.12 -13.08
CA ASN A 85 -6.47 -1.39 -13.24
C ASN A 85 -6.09 -2.43 -12.19
N ASN A 86 -5.13 -2.11 -11.33
CA ASN A 86 -4.66 -2.91 -10.21
C ASN A 86 -4.06 -1.99 -9.16
N ARG A 87 -3.66 -2.50 -7.99
CA ARG A 87 -3.05 -1.78 -6.87
C ARG A 87 -2.08 -0.70 -7.32
N ALA A 88 -2.00 0.42 -6.60
CA ALA A 88 -1.12 1.52 -7.00
C ALA A 88 0.29 1.36 -6.43
N PHE A 89 0.42 1.33 -5.12
CA PHE A 89 1.71 1.29 -4.43
C PHE A 89 1.83 0.01 -3.63
N THR A 90 2.65 -0.91 -4.09
CA THR A 90 2.85 -2.21 -3.43
C THR A 90 4.25 -2.31 -2.85
N LEU A 91 4.30 -2.61 -1.55
CA LEU A 91 5.50 -2.87 -0.77
C LEU A 91 5.49 -4.37 -0.42
N HIS A 92 6.36 -5.13 -1.07
CA HIS A 92 6.50 -6.57 -0.88
C HIS A 92 7.94 -6.88 -0.48
N GLY A 93 8.15 -7.41 0.71
CA GLY A 93 9.49 -7.67 1.26
C GLY A 93 10.39 -6.42 1.25
N THR A 94 9.82 -5.25 1.58
CA THR A 94 10.49 -3.95 1.45
C THR A 94 10.35 -3.14 2.73
N HIS A 95 11.45 -2.59 3.20
CA HIS A 95 11.55 -1.84 4.45
C HIS A 95 12.13 -0.44 4.23
N TYR A 96 11.80 0.49 5.12
CA TYR A 96 12.33 1.87 5.13
C TYR A 96 12.01 2.70 3.89
N LEU A 97 11.05 2.29 3.06
CA LEU A 97 10.59 3.08 1.93
C LEU A 97 9.84 4.33 2.40
N ARG A 98 10.09 5.45 1.75
CA ARG A 98 9.35 6.69 1.96
C ARG A 98 8.32 6.87 0.85
N LEU A 99 7.05 6.74 1.19
CA LEU A 99 5.89 6.97 0.32
C LEU A 99 5.19 8.25 0.80
N GLU A 100 5.50 9.40 0.18
CA GLU A 100 5.16 10.71 0.74
C GLU A 100 4.48 11.63 -0.27
N ASN A 101 3.45 12.37 0.18
CA ASN A 101 2.79 13.43 -0.58
C ASN A 101 2.27 12.98 -1.96
N ASN A 102 1.85 11.72 -2.09
CA ASN A 102 1.31 11.21 -3.35
C ASN A 102 -0.19 11.38 -3.41
N VAL A 103 -0.71 11.52 -4.61
CA VAL A 103 -2.14 11.53 -4.89
C VAL A 103 -2.48 10.28 -5.70
N ALA A 104 -3.46 9.50 -5.24
CA ALA A 104 -4.00 8.39 -6.03
C ALA A 104 -5.52 8.57 -6.22
N TYR A 105 -5.99 8.33 -7.44
CA TYR A 105 -7.39 8.52 -7.80
C TYR A 105 -7.88 7.40 -8.72
N GLU A 106 -9.01 6.81 -8.38
CA GLU A 106 -9.67 5.81 -9.22
C GLU A 106 -8.80 4.56 -9.45
N ILE A 107 -8.36 3.96 -8.35
CA ILE A 107 -7.54 2.74 -8.35
C ILE A 107 -8.42 1.53 -8.04
N LYS A 108 -8.29 0.45 -8.81
CA LYS A 108 -8.95 -0.83 -8.57
C LYS A 108 -8.10 -1.71 -7.64
N GLY A 109 -8.71 -2.26 -6.60
CA GLY A 109 -8.03 -3.00 -5.53
C GLY A 109 -7.47 -2.10 -4.44
N HIS A 110 -6.69 -2.66 -3.53
CA HIS A 110 -6.05 -1.89 -2.46
C HIS A 110 -5.09 -0.84 -3.05
N THR A 111 -5.24 0.43 -2.67
CA THR A 111 -4.41 1.47 -3.29
C THR A 111 -2.98 1.45 -2.79
N VAL A 112 -2.77 1.49 -1.48
CA VAL A 112 -1.47 1.21 -0.84
C VAL A 112 -1.55 -0.18 -0.23
N PHE A 113 -0.61 -1.03 -0.59
CA PHE A 113 -0.62 -2.45 -0.25
C PHE A 113 0.72 -2.91 0.33
N ILE A 114 0.70 -3.32 1.60
CA ILE A 114 1.84 -3.95 2.31
C ILE A 114 1.53 -5.45 2.35
N GLU A 115 2.38 -6.29 1.73
CA GLU A 115 1.95 -7.61 1.23
C GLU A 115 2.11 -8.76 2.23
N ASP A 116 3.35 -9.13 2.61
CA ASP A 116 3.66 -10.42 3.24
C ASP A 116 3.68 -10.41 4.78
N ALA A 117 3.44 -9.26 5.38
CA ALA A 117 3.51 -9.08 6.84
C ALA A 117 4.94 -9.15 7.45
N VAL A 118 5.96 -8.90 6.63
CA VAL A 118 7.35 -8.69 7.07
C VAL A 118 7.76 -7.22 6.97
N GLU A 119 7.05 -6.44 6.18
CA GLU A 119 7.40 -5.07 5.81
C GLU A 119 7.27 -4.14 7.00
N THR A 120 8.36 -3.56 7.45
CA THR A 120 8.44 -2.68 8.61
C THR A 120 9.14 -1.37 8.32
N ASN A 121 8.95 -0.39 9.21
CA ASN A 121 9.63 0.90 9.17
C ASN A 121 9.44 1.69 7.87
N ASN A 122 8.37 1.43 7.12
CA ASN A 122 8.04 2.24 5.96
C ASN A 122 7.33 3.52 6.40
N TYR A 123 7.69 4.64 5.77
CA TYR A 123 7.13 5.97 6.02
C TYR A 123 6.05 6.27 4.99
N ILE A 124 4.81 6.12 5.37
CA ILE A 124 3.62 6.39 4.54
C ILE A 124 2.99 7.68 5.05
N LYS A 125 3.32 8.80 4.41
CA LYS A 125 3.05 10.11 4.97
C LYS A 125 2.38 11.07 3.99
N ASP A 126 1.36 11.78 4.48
CA ASP A 126 0.69 12.87 3.77
C ASP A 126 0.18 12.47 2.37
N ASN A 127 -0.23 11.21 2.17
CA ASN A 127 -0.79 10.75 0.91
C ASN A 127 -2.30 11.00 0.87
N LEU A 128 -2.81 11.40 -0.29
CA LEU A 128 -4.22 11.58 -0.58
C LEU A 128 -4.70 10.47 -1.53
N ILE A 129 -5.52 9.58 -1.02
CA ILE A 129 -6.12 8.49 -1.79
C ILE A 129 -7.61 8.77 -1.96
N MET A 130 -8.08 8.78 -3.18
CA MET A 130 -9.48 9.05 -3.49
C MET A 130 -10.05 8.01 -4.45
N LYS A 131 -11.28 7.59 -4.18
CA LYS A 131 -12.06 6.71 -5.06
C LYS A 131 -11.39 5.36 -5.32
N THR A 132 -10.98 4.68 -4.24
CA THR A 132 -10.52 3.28 -4.30
C THR A 132 -11.69 2.36 -4.64
N LYS A 133 -11.57 1.59 -5.73
CA LYS A 133 -12.62 0.75 -6.32
C LYS A 133 -12.38 -0.72 -6.11
N ARG A 134 -13.43 -1.51 -6.11
CA ARG A 134 -13.35 -2.97 -6.13
C ARG A 134 -12.62 -3.46 -7.36
N ALA A 135 -11.80 -4.48 -7.18
CA ALA A 135 -11.24 -5.26 -8.27
C ALA A 135 -11.75 -6.70 -8.18
N TRP A 136 -12.19 -7.22 -9.30
CA TRP A 136 -12.68 -8.61 -9.43
C TRP A 136 -11.62 -9.54 -10.02
N ALA A 137 -10.44 -8.97 -10.23
CA ALA A 137 -9.44 -9.54 -11.13
C ALA A 137 -8.44 -10.50 -10.47
N LEU A 138 -8.21 -10.43 -9.14
CA LEU A 138 -7.11 -11.18 -8.53
C LEU A 138 -7.48 -11.85 -7.21
N LEU A 139 -7.28 -11.16 -6.10
CA LEU A 139 -7.50 -11.70 -4.78
C LEU A 139 -8.90 -11.35 -4.27
N ILE A 140 -9.46 -12.25 -3.49
CA ILE A 140 -10.78 -12.04 -2.85
C ILE A 140 -10.79 -10.75 -2.02
N THR A 141 -9.68 -10.38 -1.41
CA THR A 141 -9.55 -9.17 -0.60
C THR A 141 -9.70 -7.89 -1.42
N ASP A 142 -9.30 -7.87 -2.68
CA ASP A 142 -9.47 -6.71 -3.56
C ASP A 142 -10.92 -6.44 -3.97
N MET A 143 -11.84 -7.38 -3.73
CA MET A 143 -13.29 -7.16 -3.84
C MET A 143 -13.82 -6.31 -2.68
N THR A 144 -13.07 -6.21 -1.60
CA THR A 144 -13.36 -5.37 -0.43
C THR A 144 -12.20 -4.41 -0.15
N PRO A 145 -11.91 -3.48 -1.07
CA PRO A 145 -10.66 -2.76 -1.08
C PRO A 145 -10.53 -1.75 0.06
N ALA A 146 -9.28 -1.44 0.39
CA ALA A 146 -8.91 -0.36 1.30
C ALA A 146 -8.05 0.69 0.57
N CYS A 147 -8.13 1.95 1.00
CA CYS A 147 -7.14 2.93 0.60
C CYS A 147 -5.74 2.50 1.06
N PHE A 148 -5.65 1.99 2.28
CA PHE A 148 -4.41 1.49 2.89
C PHE A 148 -4.66 0.10 3.48
N TRP A 149 -4.02 -0.91 2.91
CA TRP A 149 -3.98 -2.28 3.39
C TRP A 149 -2.64 -2.55 4.05
N ILE A 150 -2.64 -2.99 5.30
CA ILE A 150 -1.45 -3.07 6.13
C ILE A 150 -1.43 -4.43 6.84
N THR A 151 -0.42 -5.23 6.56
CA THR A 151 -0.27 -6.58 7.15
C THR A 151 0.69 -6.61 8.33
N HIS A 152 1.57 -5.60 8.47
CA HIS A 152 2.46 -5.49 9.62
C HIS A 152 2.27 -4.12 10.32
N PRO A 153 2.02 -4.10 11.66
CA PRO A 153 1.68 -2.86 12.35
C PRO A 153 2.86 -1.89 12.53
N ASN A 154 4.10 -2.39 12.51
CA ASN A 154 5.29 -1.57 12.73
C ASN A 154 5.69 -0.79 11.47
N ASN A 155 4.79 0.07 11.00
CA ASN A 155 5.02 1.05 9.95
C ASN A 155 4.55 2.44 10.44
N ILE A 156 5.00 3.50 9.79
CA ILE A 156 4.69 4.89 10.16
C ILE A 156 3.64 5.42 9.18
N LEU A 157 2.41 5.57 9.64
CA LEU A 157 1.29 6.13 8.89
C LEU A 157 0.87 7.46 9.51
N VAL A 158 1.20 8.57 8.86
CA VAL A 158 0.98 9.91 9.41
C VAL A 158 0.36 10.84 8.37
N GLY A 159 -0.71 11.54 8.73
CA GLY A 159 -1.28 12.60 7.91
C GLY A 159 -1.98 12.13 6.63
N ASN A 160 -2.19 10.83 6.44
CA ASN A 160 -2.79 10.30 5.22
C ASN A 160 -4.30 10.54 5.18
N ARG A 161 -4.83 10.71 3.97
CA ARG A 161 -6.24 10.97 3.69
C ARG A 161 -6.82 9.90 2.76
N CYS A 162 -7.93 9.30 3.16
CA CYS A 162 -8.76 8.44 2.32
C CYS A 162 -10.10 9.12 2.07
N GLY A 163 -10.27 9.70 0.89
CA GLY A 163 -11.51 10.37 0.43
C GLY A 163 -12.30 9.49 -0.53
N GLY A 164 -12.95 8.46 -0.01
CA GLY A 164 -13.77 7.52 -0.77
C GLY A 164 -13.08 6.19 -1.08
N SER A 165 -13.74 5.14 -0.65
CA SER A 165 -13.39 3.75 -0.97
C SER A 165 -14.67 2.91 -1.01
N ASP A 166 -14.72 1.92 -1.88
CA ASP A 166 -15.87 0.99 -1.95
C ASP A 166 -16.05 0.21 -0.65
N ARG A 167 -15.02 0.10 0.20
CA ARG A 167 -15.13 -0.58 1.49
C ARG A 167 -14.43 0.12 2.65
N TYR A 168 -13.10 0.15 2.68
CA TYR A 168 -12.34 0.54 3.86
C TYR A 168 -11.41 1.73 3.58
N GLY A 169 -11.19 2.56 4.61
CA GLY A 169 -10.13 3.56 4.60
C GLY A 169 -8.79 2.92 4.89
N PHE A 170 -8.56 2.58 6.13
CA PHE A 170 -7.37 1.86 6.61
C PHE A 170 -7.78 0.47 7.07
N TRP A 171 -7.04 -0.54 6.63
CA TRP A 171 -7.27 -1.92 7.05
C TRP A 171 -5.97 -2.56 7.51
N TYR A 172 -5.86 -2.78 8.81
CA TYR A 172 -4.86 -3.65 9.40
C TYR A 172 -5.35 -5.10 9.32
N ASP A 173 -4.81 -5.86 8.38
CA ASP A 173 -5.07 -7.30 8.22
C ASP A 173 -3.91 -8.08 8.82
N LEU A 174 -3.84 -8.04 10.14
CA LEU A 174 -2.73 -8.61 10.90
C LEU A 174 -2.82 -10.14 10.91
N GLN A 175 -1.73 -10.77 10.55
CA GLN A 175 -1.62 -12.22 10.52
C GLN A 175 -0.88 -12.72 11.77
N SER A 176 -1.10 -14.00 12.13
CA SER A 176 -0.35 -14.63 13.23
C SER A 176 1.14 -14.73 12.92
N HIS A 177 1.49 -14.93 11.65
CA HIS A 177 2.86 -15.01 11.16
C HIS A 177 2.98 -14.36 9.78
N ALA A 178 4.21 -14.04 9.39
CA ALA A 178 4.51 -13.61 8.04
C ALA A 178 4.14 -14.68 7.01
N MET A 179 3.73 -14.24 5.82
CA MET A 179 3.10 -15.07 4.78
C MET A 179 3.87 -15.02 3.46
N GLY A 180 3.30 -15.70 2.46
CA GLY A 180 3.77 -15.65 1.09
C GLY A 180 5.22 -16.12 0.93
N PRO A 181 5.97 -15.53 0.00
CA PRO A 181 7.40 -15.81 -0.18
C PRO A 181 8.24 -15.45 1.06
N SER A 182 7.76 -14.54 1.92
CA SER A 182 8.43 -14.12 3.15
C SER A 182 7.99 -14.91 4.38
N ALA A 183 7.32 -16.05 4.23
CA ALA A 183 6.76 -16.84 5.34
C ALA A 183 7.81 -17.13 6.42
N ASN A 184 7.53 -16.71 7.65
CA ASN A 184 8.42 -16.86 8.79
C ASN A 184 7.62 -16.94 10.10
N THR A 185 7.83 -17.99 10.86
CA THR A 185 7.15 -18.23 12.15
C THR A 185 7.70 -17.37 13.30
N ASP A 186 8.87 -16.75 13.11
CA ASP A 186 9.47 -15.85 14.09
C ASP A 186 9.04 -14.38 13.92
N ILE A 187 8.12 -14.10 12.98
CA ILE A 187 7.52 -12.81 12.75
C ILE A 187 6.01 -12.92 13.01
N CYS A 188 5.53 -12.24 14.05
CA CYS A 188 4.16 -12.35 14.55
C CYS A 188 3.46 -10.97 14.56
N PRO A 189 2.99 -10.49 13.41
CA PRO A 189 2.47 -9.12 13.24
C PRO A 189 1.28 -8.78 14.16
N GLU A 190 0.39 -9.72 14.43
CA GLU A 190 -0.77 -9.48 15.32
C GLU A 190 -0.36 -9.16 16.76
N ASN A 191 0.87 -9.51 17.13
CA ASN A 191 1.44 -9.31 18.47
C ASN A 191 2.55 -8.27 18.51
N ASP A 192 2.89 -7.65 17.37
CA ASP A 192 3.89 -6.58 17.34
C ASP A 192 3.26 -5.21 17.64
N ARG A 193 4.10 -4.26 17.98
CA ARG A 193 3.69 -2.89 18.33
C ARG A 193 3.37 -2.10 17.06
N VAL A 194 2.40 -1.20 17.18
CA VAL A 194 2.16 -0.19 16.14
C VAL A 194 3.35 0.77 16.11
N GLY A 195 3.90 1.00 14.93
CA GLY A 195 4.96 1.98 14.74
C GLY A 195 4.44 3.39 15.02
N GLU A 196 3.66 3.93 14.13
CA GLU A 196 2.96 5.21 14.35
C GLU A 196 1.69 5.27 13.52
N PHE A 197 0.58 5.70 14.13
CA PHE A 197 -0.68 5.94 13.42
C PHE A 197 -1.35 7.20 13.97
N ARG A 198 -1.13 8.33 13.33
CA ARG A 198 -1.71 9.61 13.77
C ARG A 198 -2.09 10.53 12.62
N ASP A 199 -2.99 11.46 12.89
CA ASP A 199 -3.44 12.50 11.97
C ASP A 199 -4.01 11.96 10.65
N ASN A 200 -4.36 10.66 10.60
CA ASN A 200 -4.97 10.02 9.44
C ASN A 200 -6.48 10.26 9.42
N VAL A 201 -7.03 10.46 8.24
CA VAL A 201 -8.47 10.70 8.05
C VAL A 201 -9.01 9.74 7.01
N ALA A 202 -10.19 9.17 7.27
CA ALA A 202 -10.97 8.43 6.29
C ALA A 202 -12.42 8.91 6.32
N HIS A 203 -12.97 9.21 5.14
CA HIS A 203 -14.38 9.57 4.98
C HIS A 203 -14.91 9.04 3.64
N SER A 204 -16.23 9.05 3.48
CA SER A 204 -16.88 8.60 2.24
C SER A 204 -16.51 7.17 1.85
N VAL A 205 -16.33 6.31 2.85
CA VAL A 205 -15.99 4.88 2.66
C VAL A 205 -17.24 4.02 2.81
N GLY A 206 -17.30 2.92 2.07
CA GLY A 206 -18.50 2.07 2.01
C GLY A 206 -18.75 1.23 3.26
N ARG A 207 -17.78 1.11 4.19
CA ARG A 207 -17.98 0.33 5.42
C ARG A 207 -17.27 0.93 6.64
N TYR A 208 -15.95 0.84 6.76
CA TYR A 208 -15.23 1.31 7.94
C TYR A 208 -14.07 2.25 7.56
N GLY A 209 -13.93 3.36 8.29
CA GLY A 209 -12.78 4.24 8.19
C GLY A 209 -11.48 3.56 8.61
N LEU A 210 -11.54 2.83 9.73
CA LEU A 210 -10.46 1.97 10.23
C LEU A 210 -11.01 0.59 10.53
N ARG A 211 -10.32 -0.45 10.07
CA ARG A 211 -10.57 -1.85 10.41
C ARG A 211 -9.29 -2.49 10.92
N ILE A 212 -9.36 -3.15 12.05
CA ILE A 212 -8.31 -4.06 12.54
C ILE A 212 -8.90 -5.46 12.52
N HIS A 213 -8.22 -6.38 11.89
CA HIS A 213 -8.68 -7.75 11.72
C HIS A 213 -7.44 -8.70 11.64
N LYS A 214 -7.39 -9.80 12.30
CA LYS A 214 -8.39 -10.42 13.20
C LYS A 214 -8.28 -9.85 14.61
N SER A 215 -7.09 -9.81 15.17
CA SER A 215 -6.74 -9.29 16.50
C SER A 215 -5.49 -8.43 16.43
N MET A 216 -5.31 -7.58 17.39
CA MET A 216 -4.07 -6.87 17.65
C MET A 216 -3.83 -6.93 19.15
N SER A 217 -2.83 -7.67 19.56
CA SER A 217 -2.50 -7.90 20.97
C SER A 217 -0.98 -7.78 21.16
N PRO A 218 -0.44 -6.54 21.18
CA PRO A 218 1.00 -6.30 21.28
C PRO A 218 1.61 -6.96 22.51
N ARG A 219 2.78 -7.55 22.35
CA ARG A 219 3.54 -8.24 23.41
C ARG A 219 4.99 -7.79 23.37
N THR A 220 5.67 -7.91 24.51
CA THR A 220 7.11 -7.63 24.60
C THR A 220 7.92 -8.55 23.67
N TYR A 221 7.49 -9.79 23.54
CA TYR A 221 8.05 -10.78 22.61
C TYR A 221 6.96 -11.32 21.71
N PRO A 222 6.74 -10.75 20.53
CA PRO A 222 5.57 -11.03 19.69
C PRO A 222 5.30 -12.51 19.41
N CYS A 223 6.33 -13.32 19.18
CA CYS A 223 6.18 -14.74 18.86
C CYS A 223 6.32 -15.69 20.08
N ARG A 224 6.59 -15.14 21.27
CA ARG A 224 6.66 -15.95 22.51
C ARG A 224 5.37 -15.83 23.29
N GLY A 225 4.84 -16.97 23.77
CA GLY A 225 3.59 -17.00 24.53
C GLY A 225 3.68 -16.20 25.83
N TYR A 226 2.59 -15.50 26.11
CA TYR A 226 2.20 -14.84 27.35
C TYR A 226 3.29 -14.11 28.17
N SER A 227 3.50 -12.83 27.85
CA SER A 227 3.77 -11.82 28.86
C SER A 227 3.05 -10.54 28.44
N TYR A 228 1.99 -10.22 29.16
CA TYR A 228 1.37 -8.90 29.06
C TYR A 228 2.22 -7.96 29.88
N ASP A 229 3.09 -7.20 29.27
CA ASP A 229 3.60 -5.97 29.87
C ASP A 229 2.72 -4.83 29.34
N LEU A 230 1.86 -4.36 30.22
CA LEU A 230 1.03 -3.16 30.04
C LEU A 230 1.91 -1.92 30.14
#